data_6a45f9b04c3810458e232a71cca21ed2
#
_entry.id   6a45f9b04c3810458e232a71cca21ed2
#
_cell.length_a   1.000
_cell.length_b   1.000
_cell.length_c   1.000
_cell.angle_alpha   90.00
_cell.angle_beta   90.00
_cell.angle_gamma   90.00
#
_symmetry.space_group_name_H-M   'P 1'
#
loop_
_entity.id
_entity.type
_entity.pdbx_description
1 polymer ?
#
loop_
_entity_poly.entity_id
_entity_poly.type
_entity_poly.pdbx_seq_one_letter_code
_entity_poly.pdbx_strand_id
1 'polypeptide(L)'
;MSSDWQKLRDEDGLWRLCPAQPELAFEGEALPMIRRYCGDMRGKRACVIGSGDNYAAFALAGMEAHVTSIDISARQLEIARVRADELRLQISFVQSDADSLHLVEDNSIDLVCSTNGFFVWIAEPGAVFKQVYRVLKPGGFYIFYDVHPFQRPWKDQAAPLEMAKPYSETGPFEQVEAGQVSFEFNWRLSDLLNPLLDSGLVIRRLAETQAKARFWQDFSYEPSGDERLLDWHNNPRSGLPAWLTVAAQKPE
;
A
#
# COMPACT_ATOMS: atom_id res chain seq x y z
N MET A 1 1.47 10.27 -12.96
CA MET A 1 2.18 10.27 -11.65
C MET A 1 3.32 11.24 -11.75
N SER A 2 3.38 12.20 -10.85
CA SER A 2 4.36 13.27 -10.82
C SER A 2 5.79 12.73 -10.79
N SER A 3 6.65 13.32 -11.63
CA SER A 3 8.09 13.03 -11.66
C SER A 3 8.79 13.38 -10.34
N ASP A 4 8.16 14.18 -9.50
CA ASP A 4 8.79 14.78 -8.33
C ASP A 4 8.78 13.85 -7.10
N TRP A 5 7.68 13.17 -6.81
CA TRP A 5 7.68 12.20 -5.70
C TRP A 5 8.59 10.99 -5.97
N GLN A 6 8.78 10.64 -7.24
CA GLN A 6 9.69 9.58 -7.65
C GLN A 6 11.14 9.96 -7.41
N LYS A 7 11.52 11.21 -7.70
CA LYS A 7 12.87 11.73 -7.39
C LYS A 7 13.14 11.72 -5.89
N LEU A 8 12.20 12.18 -5.07
CA LEU A 8 12.36 12.22 -3.62
C LEU A 8 12.59 10.81 -3.04
N ARG A 9 11.88 9.78 -3.53
CA ARG A 9 12.09 8.39 -3.10
C ARG A 9 13.33 7.73 -3.71
N ASP A 10 13.84 8.23 -4.81
CA ASP A 10 15.11 7.78 -5.37
C ASP A 10 16.30 8.30 -4.56
N GLU A 11 16.19 9.50 -3.99
CA GLU A 11 17.24 10.17 -3.23
C GLU A 11 17.37 9.66 -1.79
N ASP A 12 16.29 9.15 -1.16
CA ASP A 12 16.33 8.68 0.23
C ASP A 12 17.14 7.39 0.43
N GLY A 13 17.32 6.60 -0.62
CA GLY A 13 18.10 5.36 -0.58
C GLY A 13 17.54 4.26 0.32
N LEU A 14 16.35 4.46 0.94
CA LEU A 14 15.74 3.54 1.89
C LEU A 14 15.47 2.15 1.30
N TRP A 15 15.22 2.08 -0.01
CA TRP A 15 15.02 0.83 -0.71
C TRP A 15 16.20 -0.15 -0.54
N ARG A 16 17.44 0.36 -0.35
CA ARG A 16 18.63 -0.45 -0.10
C ARG A 16 18.59 -1.16 1.24
N LEU A 17 17.90 -0.58 2.19
CA LEU A 17 17.83 -1.09 3.57
C LEU A 17 16.65 -2.04 3.76
N CYS A 18 15.58 -1.94 2.95
CA CYS A 18 14.36 -2.72 3.10
C CYS A 18 14.57 -4.24 3.21
N PRO A 19 15.50 -4.89 2.47
CA PRO A 19 15.72 -6.34 2.62
C PRO A 19 16.21 -6.75 4.01
N ALA A 20 17.04 -5.91 4.63
CA ALA A 20 17.58 -6.19 5.97
C ALA A 20 16.73 -5.59 7.09
N GLN A 21 15.94 -4.56 6.80
CA GLN A 21 15.11 -3.80 7.74
C GLN A 21 13.68 -3.69 7.18
N PRO A 22 12.90 -4.79 7.19
CA PRO A 22 11.56 -4.81 6.57
C PRO A 22 10.59 -3.80 7.18
N GLU A 23 10.81 -3.33 8.40
CA GLU A 23 10.04 -2.26 9.05
C GLU A 23 10.10 -0.90 8.34
N LEU A 24 11.05 -0.70 7.42
CA LEU A 24 11.12 0.50 6.58
C LEU A 24 10.15 0.46 5.39
N ALA A 25 9.69 -0.73 5.02
CA ALA A 25 8.82 -0.96 3.88
C ALA A 25 7.32 -0.95 4.24
N PHE A 26 6.99 -1.01 5.53
CA PHE A 26 5.62 -1.15 5.98
C PHE A 26 5.28 -0.10 7.03
N GLU A 27 4.07 0.44 6.92
CA GLU A 27 3.49 1.32 7.94
C GLU A 27 2.33 0.62 8.66
N GLY A 28 1.83 1.26 9.71
CA GLY A 28 0.75 0.70 10.53
C GLY A 28 1.14 -0.65 11.16
N GLU A 29 0.21 -1.59 11.08
CA GLU A 29 0.37 -2.95 11.63
C GLU A 29 0.68 -4.01 10.54
N ALA A 30 1.05 -3.61 9.32
CA ALA A 30 1.18 -4.55 8.21
C ALA A 30 2.27 -5.61 8.46
N LEU A 31 3.49 -5.21 8.83
CA LEU A 31 4.57 -6.17 9.11
C LEU A 31 4.28 -7.04 10.34
N PRO A 32 3.79 -6.51 11.48
CA PRO A 32 3.29 -7.35 12.59
C PRO A 32 2.23 -8.36 12.17
N MET A 33 1.27 -7.98 11.31
CA MET A 33 0.27 -8.90 10.81
C MET A 33 0.87 -9.97 9.88
N ILE A 34 1.81 -9.63 8.99
CA ILE A 34 2.54 -10.59 8.16
C ILE A 34 3.24 -11.62 9.06
N ARG A 35 4.00 -11.16 10.04
CA ARG A 35 4.70 -12.05 10.99
C ARG A 35 3.73 -12.95 11.78
N ARG A 36 2.59 -12.39 12.20
CA ARG A 36 1.59 -13.12 12.99
C ARG A 36 0.87 -14.20 12.19
N TYR A 37 0.42 -13.87 10.98
CA TYR A 37 -0.48 -14.73 10.20
C TYR A 37 0.24 -15.57 9.16
N CYS A 38 1.33 -15.07 8.61
CA CYS A 38 2.13 -15.81 7.65
C CYS A 38 3.36 -16.49 8.31
N GLY A 39 3.80 -16.06 9.50
CA GLY A 39 4.96 -16.62 10.18
C GLY A 39 6.26 -16.40 9.42
N ASP A 40 7.11 -17.42 9.33
CA ASP A 40 8.33 -17.39 8.52
C ASP A 40 7.96 -17.32 7.03
N MET A 41 8.49 -16.33 6.32
CA MET A 41 8.24 -16.13 4.89
C MET A 41 9.15 -16.93 3.98
N ARG A 42 10.17 -17.58 4.53
CA ARG A 42 11.12 -18.40 3.77
C ARG A 42 10.42 -19.43 2.90
N GLY A 43 10.65 -19.36 1.59
CA GLY A 43 10.08 -20.25 0.59
C GLY A 43 8.58 -20.08 0.32
N LYS A 44 7.89 -19.15 0.98
CA LYS A 44 6.50 -18.81 0.68
C LYS A 44 6.41 -17.96 -0.56
N ARG A 45 5.33 -18.09 -1.31
CA ARG A 45 5.04 -17.26 -2.48
C ARG A 45 4.27 -16.01 -2.06
N ALA A 46 4.89 -14.86 -2.26
CA ALA A 46 4.30 -13.55 -1.99
C ALA A 46 4.05 -12.79 -3.29
N CYS A 47 2.91 -12.11 -3.38
CA CYS A 47 2.53 -11.25 -4.49
C CYS A 47 2.29 -9.83 -3.98
N VAL A 48 3.05 -8.85 -4.46
CA VAL A 48 2.84 -7.43 -4.16
C VAL A 48 2.13 -6.80 -5.36
N ILE A 49 0.90 -6.33 -5.18
CA ILE A 49 0.08 -5.71 -6.22
C ILE A 49 0.08 -4.19 -6.08
N GLY A 50 0.14 -3.46 -7.22
CA GLY A 50 0.36 -2.02 -7.22
C GLY A 50 1.66 -1.67 -6.51
N SER A 51 2.73 -2.36 -6.87
CA SER A 51 3.96 -2.41 -6.08
C SER A 51 4.74 -1.09 -6.03
N GLY A 52 4.45 -0.15 -6.94
CA GLY A 52 4.99 1.21 -6.95
C GLY A 52 6.51 1.26 -6.77
N ASP A 53 6.97 1.80 -5.63
CA ASP A 53 8.40 1.91 -5.28
C ASP A 53 9.08 0.56 -4.94
N ASN A 54 8.29 -0.51 -4.82
CA ASN A 54 8.73 -1.88 -4.55
C ASN A 54 9.40 -2.12 -3.18
N TYR A 55 9.30 -1.22 -2.22
CA TYR A 55 9.89 -1.42 -0.89
C TYR A 55 9.37 -2.69 -0.23
N ALA A 56 8.06 -2.94 -0.28
CA ALA A 56 7.46 -4.17 0.25
C ALA A 56 7.97 -5.43 -0.46
N ALA A 57 8.16 -5.37 -1.79
CA ALA A 57 8.70 -6.48 -2.55
C ALA A 57 10.15 -6.80 -2.14
N PHE A 58 10.98 -5.76 -1.97
CA PHE A 58 12.37 -5.94 -1.50
C PHE A 58 12.42 -6.48 -0.07
N ALA A 59 11.57 -5.98 0.83
CA ALA A 59 11.49 -6.46 2.19
C ALA A 59 11.08 -7.94 2.25
N LEU A 60 10.04 -8.34 1.52
CA LEU A 60 9.59 -9.73 1.48
C LEU A 60 10.63 -10.66 0.85
N ALA A 61 11.34 -10.20 -0.19
CA ALA A 61 12.46 -10.94 -0.76
C ALA A 61 13.63 -11.09 0.23
N GLY A 62 13.92 -10.04 1.02
CA GLY A 62 14.88 -10.11 2.13
C GLY A 62 14.47 -11.07 3.24
N MET A 63 13.16 -11.31 3.42
CA MET A 63 12.60 -12.34 4.30
C MET A 63 12.57 -13.73 3.64
N GLU A 64 13.29 -13.91 2.52
CA GLU A 64 13.46 -15.15 1.76
C GLU A 64 12.15 -15.70 1.14
N ALA A 65 11.16 -14.83 0.88
CA ALA A 65 9.97 -15.20 0.10
C ALA A 65 10.27 -15.25 -1.39
N HIS A 66 9.53 -16.08 -2.13
CA HIS A 66 9.46 -16.03 -3.61
C HIS A 66 8.49 -14.93 -4.02
N VAL A 67 9.01 -13.78 -4.41
CA VAL A 67 8.20 -12.56 -4.63
C VAL A 67 7.86 -12.38 -6.11
N THR A 68 6.58 -12.12 -6.37
CA THR A 68 6.08 -11.57 -7.63
C THR A 68 5.62 -10.13 -7.36
N SER A 69 6.22 -9.18 -8.05
CA SER A 69 5.89 -7.75 -7.99
C SER A 69 5.04 -7.39 -9.22
N ILE A 70 3.87 -6.83 -8.99
CA ILE A 70 2.91 -6.49 -10.05
C ILE A 70 2.59 -5.00 -10.00
N ASP A 71 2.72 -4.35 -11.16
CA ASP A 71 2.33 -2.96 -11.34
C ASP A 71 1.86 -2.72 -12.77
N ILE A 72 0.98 -1.76 -12.98
CA ILE A 72 0.54 -1.33 -14.31
C ILE A 72 1.62 -0.51 -15.02
N SER A 73 2.50 0.13 -14.27
CA SER A 73 3.55 1.00 -14.76
C SER A 73 4.82 0.21 -15.13
N ALA A 74 5.05 0.03 -16.44
CA ALA A 74 6.29 -0.57 -16.93
C ALA A 74 7.54 0.16 -16.43
N ARG A 75 7.46 1.50 -16.27
CA ARG A 75 8.57 2.32 -15.77
C ARG A 75 8.91 1.99 -14.31
N GLN A 76 7.90 1.82 -13.44
CA GLN A 76 8.14 1.45 -12.04
C GLN A 76 8.81 0.08 -11.94
N LEU A 77 8.33 -0.88 -12.73
CA LEU A 77 8.91 -2.22 -12.76
C LEU A 77 10.33 -2.24 -13.31
N GLU A 78 10.67 -1.38 -14.28
CA GLU A 78 12.04 -1.27 -14.80
C GLU A 78 12.99 -0.73 -13.74
N ILE A 79 12.62 0.34 -13.05
CA ILE A 79 13.40 0.89 -11.93
C ILE A 79 13.58 -0.19 -10.84
N ALA A 80 12.52 -0.92 -10.52
CA ALA A 80 12.55 -1.97 -9.53
C ALA A 80 13.47 -3.14 -9.92
N ARG A 81 13.54 -3.52 -11.22
CA ARG A 81 14.49 -4.53 -11.70
C ARG A 81 15.94 -4.11 -11.47
N VAL A 82 16.28 -2.89 -11.87
CA VAL A 82 17.63 -2.36 -11.68
C VAL A 82 18.03 -2.39 -10.20
N ARG A 83 17.11 -1.98 -9.31
CA ARG A 83 17.35 -2.01 -7.87
C ARG A 83 17.45 -3.43 -7.31
N ALA A 84 16.61 -4.36 -7.76
CA ALA A 84 16.66 -5.76 -7.36
C ALA A 84 17.99 -6.41 -7.77
N ASP A 85 18.48 -6.11 -8.99
CA ASP A 85 19.77 -6.59 -9.46
C ASP A 85 20.93 -6.05 -8.61
N GLU A 86 20.90 -4.77 -8.25
CA GLU A 86 21.88 -4.14 -7.32
C GLU A 86 21.87 -4.83 -5.95
N LEU A 87 20.67 -5.15 -5.45
CA LEU A 87 20.46 -5.85 -4.18
C LEU A 87 20.68 -7.38 -4.26
N ARG A 88 20.87 -7.93 -5.45
CA ARG A 88 20.95 -9.38 -5.73
C ARG A 88 19.71 -10.15 -5.25
N LEU A 89 18.54 -9.53 -5.37
CA LEU A 89 17.26 -10.12 -5.03
C LEU A 89 16.63 -10.81 -6.25
N GLN A 90 16.05 -11.99 -6.02
CA GLN A 90 15.31 -12.72 -7.06
C GLN A 90 13.82 -12.37 -6.94
N ILE A 91 13.33 -11.47 -7.79
CA ILE A 91 11.94 -11.01 -7.84
C ILE A 91 11.42 -11.14 -9.26
N SER A 92 10.23 -11.72 -9.40
CA SER A 92 9.51 -11.77 -10.69
C SER A 92 8.72 -10.46 -10.85
N PHE A 93 8.98 -9.71 -11.92
CA PHE A 93 8.28 -8.46 -12.22
C PHE A 93 7.28 -8.66 -13.34
N VAL A 94 6.01 -8.38 -13.10
CA VAL A 94 4.90 -8.61 -14.03
C VAL A 94 4.13 -7.30 -14.24
N GLN A 95 4.07 -6.84 -15.49
CA GLN A 95 3.20 -5.73 -15.84
C GLN A 95 1.77 -6.24 -16.01
N SER A 96 0.88 -5.85 -15.10
CA SER A 96 -0.54 -6.22 -15.14
C SER A 96 -1.37 -5.22 -14.33
N ASP A 97 -2.64 -5.12 -14.69
CA ASP A 97 -3.63 -4.47 -13.85
C ASP A 97 -3.96 -5.36 -12.65
N ALA A 98 -4.19 -4.75 -11.49
CA ALA A 98 -4.50 -5.46 -10.26
C ALA A 98 -5.91 -6.08 -10.25
N ASP A 99 -6.81 -5.64 -11.12
CA ASP A 99 -8.16 -6.18 -11.27
C ASP A 99 -8.22 -7.44 -12.16
N SER A 100 -7.13 -7.80 -12.85
CA SER A 100 -7.08 -8.98 -13.72
C SER A 100 -6.16 -10.08 -13.20
N LEU A 101 -4.96 -9.78 -12.74
CA LEU A 101 -3.92 -10.72 -12.25
C LEU A 101 -3.79 -12.00 -13.12
N HIS A 102 -4.04 -11.90 -14.44
CA HIS A 102 -4.20 -13.05 -15.35
C HIS A 102 -2.94 -13.91 -15.49
N LEU A 103 -1.77 -13.37 -15.15
CA LEU A 103 -0.49 -14.09 -15.18
C LEU A 103 -0.16 -14.79 -13.85
N VAL A 104 -1.05 -14.69 -12.85
CA VAL A 104 -0.90 -15.37 -11.56
C VAL A 104 -1.87 -16.55 -11.48
N GLU A 105 -1.34 -17.73 -11.23
CA GLU A 105 -2.12 -18.97 -11.13
C GLU A 105 -3.08 -18.95 -9.95
N ASP A 106 -4.23 -19.62 -10.10
CA ASP A 106 -5.19 -19.82 -9.03
C ASP A 106 -4.58 -20.60 -7.86
N ASN A 107 -4.98 -20.26 -6.64
CA ASN A 107 -4.58 -20.98 -5.42
C ASN A 107 -3.06 -21.19 -5.30
N SER A 108 -2.26 -20.22 -5.72
CA SER A 108 -0.80 -20.36 -5.79
C SER A 108 -0.02 -19.50 -4.81
N ILE A 109 -0.65 -18.46 -4.22
CA ILE A 109 0.00 -17.43 -3.42
C ILE A 109 -0.33 -17.62 -1.94
N ASP A 110 0.70 -17.55 -1.07
CA ASP A 110 0.54 -17.61 0.39
C ASP A 110 0.19 -16.25 0.99
N LEU A 111 0.77 -15.17 0.44
CA LEU A 111 0.53 -13.78 0.85
C LEU A 111 0.35 -12.88 -0.37
N VAL A 112 -0.78 -12.21 -0.48
CA VAL A 112 -0.92 -11.02 -1.33
C VAL A 112 -0.77 -9.79 -0.44
N CYS A 113 -0.05 -8.78 -0.91
CA CYS A 113 0.17 -7.53 -0.20
C CYS A 113 -0.07 -6.33 -1.12
N SER A 114 -0.70 -5.28 -0.62
CA SER A 114 -0.68 -3.95 -1.21
C SER A 114 -0.37 -2.89 -0.15
N THR A 115 0.24 -1.80 -0.57
CA THR A 115 0.78 -0.77 0.32
C THR A 115 0.11 0.57 0.07
N ASN A 116 0.47 1.56 0.87
CA ASN A 116 -0.07 2.92 0.81
C ASN A 116 -0.13 3.47 -0.62
N GLY A 117 -1.24 4.13 -0.93
CA GLY A 117 -1.48 4.78 -2.21
C GLY A 117 -1.97 3.83 -3.30
N PHE A 118 -2.31 2.58 -2.97
CA PHE A 118 -2.86 1.63 -3.93
C PHE A 118 -4.33 1.95 -4.28
N PHE A 119 -5.19 2.04 -3.27
CA PHE A 119 -6.63 2.17 -3.50
C PHE A 119 -7.05 3.52 -4.09
N VAL A 120 -6.23 4.54 -3.99
CA VAL A 120 -6.51 5.84 -4.62
C VAL A 120 -6.59 5.74 -6.16
N TRP A 121 -5.94 4.75 -6.75
CA TRP A 121 -5.91 4.51 -8.20
C TRP A 121 -6.88 3.43 -8.68
N ILE A 122 -7.58 2.75 -7.77
CA ILE A 122 -8.44 1.60 -8.09
C ILE A 122 -9.89 2.06 -8.21
N ALA A 123 -10.47 1.96 -9.41
CA ALA A 123 -11.86 2.32 -9.68
C ALA A 123 -12.86 1.31 -9.08
N GLU A 124 -12.49 0.03 -9.04
CA GLU A 124 -13.36 -1.07 -8.63
C GLU A 124 -12.64 -2.00 -7.62
N PRO A 125 -12.59 -1.62 -6.32
CA PRO A 125 -11.93 -2.43 -5.30
C PRO A 125 -12.43 -3.88 -5.25
N GLY A 126 -13.73 -4.10 -5.51
CA GLY A 126 -14.33 -5.42 -5.55
C GLY A 126 -13.78 -6.34 -6.65
N ALA A 127 -13.36 -5.79 -7.79
CA ALA A 127 -12.72 -6.55 -8.85
C ALA A 127 -11.33 -7.04 -8.39
N VAL A 128 -10.56 -6.16 -7.74
CA VAL A 128 -9.25 -6.51 -7.17
C VAL A 128 -9.41 -7.61 -6.12
N PHE A 129 -10.34 -7.48 -5.18
CA PHE A 129 -10.52 -8.48 -4.11
C PHE A 129 -10.92 -9.85 -4.63
N LYS A 130 -11.72 -9.92 -5.71
CA LYS A 130 -12.04 -11.19 -6.39
C LYS A 130 -10.78 -11.85 -6.96
N GLN A 131 -9.87 -11.08 -7.56
CA GLN A 131 -8.62 -11.61 -8.07
C GLN A 131 -7.68 -12.04 -6.93
N VAL A 132 -7.60 -11.25 -5.87
CA VAL A 132 -6.86 -11.62 -4.66
C VAL A 132 -7.38 -12.95 -4.10
N TYR A 133 -8.70 -13.10 -3.97
CA TYR A 133 -9.30 -14.36 -3.52
C TYR A 133 -8.94 -15.52 -4.45
N ARG A 134 -8.99 -15.32 -5.77
CA ARG A 134 -8.66 -16.35 -6.76
C ARG A 134 -7.23 -16.86 -6.61
N VAL A 135 -6.27 -15.96 -6.54
CA VAL A 135 -4.85 -16.33 -6.54
C VAL A 135 -4.35 -16.85 -5.20
N LEU A 136 -4.98 -16.46 -4.08
CA LEU A 136 -4.63 -16.97 -2.77
C LEU A 136 -4.89 -18.47 -2.64
N LYS A 137 -3.96 -19.19 -2.02
CA LYS A 137 -4.20 -20.56 -1.54
C LYS A 137 -5.30 -20.56 -0.48
N PRO A 138 -6.06 -21.67 -0.31
CA PRO A 138 -6.82 -21.87 0.92
C PRO A 138 -5.93 -21.63 2.14
N GLY A 139 -6.42 -20.87 3.13
CA GLY A 139 -5.62 -20.46 4.30
C GLY A 139 -4.66 -19.29 4.07
N GLY A 140 -4.43 -18.86 2.82
CA GLY A 140 -3.58 -17.72 2.47
C GLY A 140 -4.16 -16.37 2.88
N PHE A 141 -3.31 -15.35 2.97
CA PHE A 141 -3.68 -14.04 3.48
C PHE A 141 -3.52 -12.93 2.44
N TYR A 142 -4.45 -12.00 2.46
CA TYR A 142 -4.30 -10.66 1.92
C TYR A 142 -4.06 -9.68 3.05
N ILE A 143 -2.93 -8.98 3.02
CA ILE A 143 -2.60 -7.97 4.03
C ILE A 143 -2.30 -6.67 3.30
N PHE A 144 -3.07 -5.63 3.60
CA PHE A 144 -2.85 -4.31 3.04
C PHE A 144 -2.84 -3.24 4.13
N TYR A 145 -2.17 -2.13 3.82
CA TYR A 145 -2.33 -0.89 4.55
C TYR A 145 -2.43 0.28 3.57
N ASP A 146 -3.23 1.26 3.92
CA ASP A 146 -3.37 2.50 3.17
C ASP A 146 -3.66 3.66 4.12
N VAL A 147 -3.56 4.89 3.60
CA VAL A 147 -4.02 6.07 4.34
C VAL A 147 -5.46 5.86 4.75
N HIS A 148 -5.73 6.08 6.04
CA HIS A 148 -7.06 5.87 6.58
C HIS A 148 -8.09 6.73 5.85
N PRO A 149 -9.27 6.20 5.46
CA PRO A 149 -10.32 6.96 4.79
C PRO A 149 -10.70 8.29 5.48
N PHE A 150 -10.59 8.37 6.81
CA PHE A 150 -10.85 9.60 7.56
C PHE A 150 -9.81 10.70 7.37
N GLN A 151 -8.68 10.43 6.75
CA GLN A 151 -7.71 11.45 6.36
C GLN A 151 -8.10 12.17 5.07
N ARG A 152 -8.87 11.54 4.20
CA ARG A 152 -9.19 12.01 2.86
C ARG A 152 -10.12 13.24 2.77
N PRO A 153 -11.02 13.53 3.74
CA PRO A 153 -11.87 14.73 3.70
C PRO A 153 -11.15 16.04 3.97
N TRP A 154 -9.97 16.01 4.58
CA TRP A 154 -9.30 17.21 5.10
C TRP A 154 -8.35 17.83 4.09
N LYS A 155 -8.22 19.16 4.16
CA LYS A 155 -7.16 19.86 3.44
C LYS A 155 -5.78 19.39 3.92
N ASP A 156 -4.84 19.40 3.00
CA ASP A 156 -3.45 19.01 3.27
C ASP A 156 -2.69 20.12 4.00
N GLN A 157 -3.04 20.34 5.23
CA GLN A 157 -2.41 21.31 6.15
C GLN A 157 -2.50 20.78 7.58
N ALA A 158 -1.53 21.14 8.41
CA ALA A 158 -1.53 20.72 9.82
C ALA A 158 -2.66 21.39 10.61
N ALA A 159 -2.80 22.70 10.49
CA ALA A 159 -3.79 23.51 11.20
C ALA A 159 -4.16 24.77 10.40
N PRO A 160 -5.42 25.28 10.52
CA PRO A 160 -6.56 24.66 11.19
C PRO A 160 -7.10 23.43 10.46
N LEU A 161 -7.83 22.57 11.19
CA LEU A 161 -8.49 21.41 10.57
C LEU A 161 -9.68 21.91 9.75
N GLU A 162 -9.56 21.83 8.43
CA GLU A 162 -10.58 22.25 7.48
C GLU A 162 -10.94 21.11 6.53
N MET A 163 -12.24 20.92 6.30
CA MET A 163 -12.68 19.95 5.28
C MET A 163 -12.48 20.52 3.88
N ALA A 164 -11.84 19.73 3.04
CA ALA A 164 -11.75 19.99 1.61
C ALA A 164 -12.99 19.47 0.85
N LYS A 165 -13.60 18.38 1.36
CA LYS A 165 -14.76 17.73 0.76
C LYS A 165 -15.50 16.86 1.78
N PRO A 166 -16.78 16.50 1.50
CA PRO A 166 -17.48 15.52 2.34
C PRO A 166 -16.82 14.14 2.30
N TYR A 167 -16.87 13.42 3.41
CA TYR A 167 -16.40 12.02 3.49
C TYR A 167 -17.14 11.08 2.52
N SER A 168 -18.41 11.41 2.20
CA SER A 168 -19.24 10.65 1.26
C SER A 168 -18.88 10.86 -0.21
N GLU A 169 -18.05 11.85 -0.54
CA GLU A 169 -17.61 12.12 -1.89
C GLU A 169 -16.34 11.32 -2.20
N THR A 170 -16.52 10.27 -3.01
CA THR A 170 -15.47 9.26 -3.26
C THR A 170 -14.74 9.42 -4.59
N GLY A 171 -15.17 10.32 -5.45
CA GLY A 171 -14.62 10.52 -6.80
C GLY A 171 -15.48 9.89 -7.91
N PRO A 172 -14.97 9.73 -9.12
CA PRO A 172 -13.57 10.02 -9.50
C PRO A 172 -13.21 11.50 -9.43
N PHE A 173 -12.00 11.80 -8.94
CA PHE A 173 -11.41 13.14 -8.98
C PHE A 173 -10.42 13.19 -10.14
N GLU A 174 -10.66 14.08 -11.10
CA GLU A 174 -9.78 14.25 -12.24
C GLU A 174 -8.51 15.02 -11.81
N GLN A 175 -7.36 14.48 -12.17
CA GLN A 175 -6.06 15.11 -12.04
C GLN A 175 -5.45 15.29 -13.42
N VAL A 176 -4.99 16.50 -13.72
CA VAL A 176 -4.30 16.81 -14.97
C VAL A 176 -2.86 17.21 -14.67
N GLU A 177 -1.91 16.35 -15.02
CA GLU A 177 -0.48 16.62 -14.81
C GLU A 177 0.30 16.40 -16.10
N ALA A 178 1.09 17.40 -16.50
CA ALA A 178 1.90 17.38 -17.74
C ALA A 178 1.11 16.93 -18.98
N GLY A 179 -0.19 17.28 -19.07
CA GLY A 179 -1.07 16.91 -20.19
C GLY A 179 -1.61 15.47 -20.12
N GLN A 180 -1.32 14.73 -19.07
CA GLN A 180 -1.92 13.42 -18.80
C GLN A 180 -3.08 13.58 -17.83
N VAL A 181 -4.18 12.86 -18.12
CA VAL A 181 -5.35 12.80 -17.25
C VAL A 181 -5.31 11.51 -16.46
N SER A 182 -5.49 11.61 -15.15
CA SER A 182 -5.67 10.48 -14.26
C SER A 182 -6.86 10.71 -13.33
N PHE A 183 -7.37 9.64 -12.75
CA PHE A 183 -8.51 9.70 -11.84
C PHE A 183 -8.11 9.12 -10.49
N GLU A 184 -8.45 9.85 -9.43
CA GLU A 184 -8.24 9.42 -8.05
C GLU A 184 -9.56 9.11 -7.36
N PHE A 185 -9.50 8.16 -6.43
CA PHE A 185 -10.64 7.74 -5.62
C PHE A 185 -10.31 7.87 -4.13
N ASN A 186 -11.25 8.39 -3.37
CA ASN A 186 -11.14 8.53 -1.92
C ASN A 186 -12.20 7.66 -1.24
N TRP A 187 -11.99 6.35 -1.26
CA TRP A 187 -12.94 5.36 -0.77
C TRP A 187 -13.26 5.55 0.71
N ARG A 188 -14.52 5.33 1.07
CA ARG A 188 -14.94 5.20 2.46
C ARG A 188 -14.50 3.85 3.00
N LEU A 189 -14.46 3.72 4.31
CA LEU A 189 -14.16 2.44 4.96
C LEU A 189 -15.09 1.32 4.48
N SER A 190 -16.39 1.62 4.35
CA SER A 190 -17.40 0.67 3.84
C SER A 190 -17.17 0.25 2.39
N ASP A 191 -16.65 1.15 1.55
CA ASP A 191 -16.40 0.87 0.13
C ASP A 191 -15.20 -0.04 -0.08
N LEU A 192 -14.32 -0.16 0.93
CA LEU A 192 -13.22 -1.10 0.94
C LEU A 192 -13.60 -2.43 1.62
N LEU A 193 -14.25 -2.36 2.80
CA LEU A 193 -14.47 -3.56 3.60
C LEU A 193 -15.63 -4.44 3.09
N ASN A 194 -16.74 -3.84 2.63
CA ASN A 194 -17.86 -4.62 2.13
C ASN A 194 -17.50 -5.45 0.89
N PRO A 195 -16.90 -4.87 -0.18
CA PRO A 195 -16.49 -5.66 -1.34
C PRO A 195 -15.42 -6.72 -1.01
N LEU A 196 -14.55 -6.45 -0.01
CA LEU A 196 -13.59 -7.45 0.47
C LEU A 196 -14.32 -8.66 1.08
N LEU A 197 -15.33 -8.44 1.92
CA LEU A 197 -16.16 -9.50 2.49
C LEU A 197 -16.96 -10.22 1.40
N ASP A 198 -17.55 -9.48 0.47
CA ASP A 198 -18.34 -10.03 -0.65
C ASP A 198 -17.48 -10.90 -1.59
N SER A 199 -16.17 -10.71 -1.63
CA SER A 199 -15.24 -11.57 -2.38
C SER A 199 -15.06 -12.97 -1.76
N GLY A 200 -15.53 -13.19 -0.53
CA GLY A 200 -15.35 -14.43 0.24
C GLY A 200 -14.14 -14.42 1.18
N LEU A 201 -13.37 -13.34 1.23
CA LEU A 201 -12.29 -13.17 2.19
C LEU A 201 -12.88 -12.91 3.60
N VAL A 202 -12.24 -13.45 4.62
CA VAL A 202 -12.62 -13.27 6.03
C VAL A 202 -11.62 -12.35 6.73
N ILE A 203 -12.08 -11.21 7.22
CA ILE A 203 -11.25 -10.30 8.00
C ILE A 203 -10.86 -10.99 9.31
N ARG A 204 -9.55 -11.18 9.51
CA ARG A 204 -8.98 -11.71 10.75
C ARG A 204 -8.55 -10.61 11.70
N ARG A 205 -8.16 -9.49 11.16
CA ARG A 205 -7.78 -8.30 11.93
C ARG A 205 -7.93 -7.03 11.10
N LEU A 206 -8.36 -6.00 11.78
CA LEU A 206 -8.33 -4.60 11.34
C LEU A 206 -7.59 -3.82 12.42
N ALA A 207 -6.72 -2.90 12.01
CA ALA A 207 -6.05 -1.97 12.90
C ALA A 207 -6.10 -0.56 12.32
N GLU A 208 -6.33 0.39 13.21
CA GLU A 208 -6.26 1.82 12.96
C GLU A 208 -5.12 2.36 13.80
N THR A 209 -4.13 2.98 13.16
CA THR A 209 -2.93 3.43 13.87
C THR A 209 -2.57 4.85 13.51
N GLN A 210 -1.80 5.48 14.39
CA GLN A 210 -1.21 6.79 14.17
C GLN A 210 -0.03 6.70 13.19
N ALA A 211 0.31 7.82 12.58
CA ALA A 211 1.50 7.93 11.76
C ALA A 211 2.72 8.35 12.57
N LYS A 212 3.90 8.06 12.04
CA LYS A 212 5.17 8.65 12.49
C LYS A 212 5.24 10.12 12.05
N ALA A 213 6.09 10.92 12.72
CA ALA A 213 6.24 12.36 12.44
C ALA A 213 6.46 12.66 10.94
N ARG A 214 7.24 11.82 10.26
CA ARG A 214 7.52 11.98 8.82
C ARG A 214 6.28 11.96 7.92
N PHE A 215 5.18 11.37 8.34
CA PHE A 215 3.93 11.37 7.59
C PHE A 215 3.25 12.74 7.59
N TRP A 216 3.42 13.51 8.66
CA TRP A 216 2.83 14.82 8.87
C TRP A 216 3.73 15.95 8.37
N GLN A 217 4.57 15.69 7.38
CA GLN A 217 5.42 16.73 6.81
C GLN A 217 4.58 17.91 6.36
N ASP A 218 5.05 19.11 6.68
CA ASP A 218 4.54 20.31 6.06
C ASP A 218 4.79 20.22 4.55
N PHE A 219 3.84 20.67 3.73
CA PHE A 219 3.81 20.49 2.27
C PHE A 219 5.00 21.11 1.51
N SER A 220 6.00 21.58 2.21
CA SER A 220 7.31 21.98 1.66
C SER A 220 8.19 20.82 1.17
N TYR A 221 7.73 19.55 1.26
CA TYR A 221 8.48 18.34 0.89
C TYR A 221 9.80 18.14 1.65
N GLU A 222 10.05 18.88 2.70
CA GLU A 222 11.19 18.65 3.57
C GLU A 222 10.87 17.53 4.58
N PRO A 223 11.70 16.47 4.69
CA PRO A 223 11.50 15.42 5.68
C PRO A 223 11.82 15.94 7.08
N SER A 224 10.91 16.71 7.64
CA SER A 224 11.19 17.45 8.88
C SER A 224 11.13 16.59 10.13
N GLY A 225 10.55 15.42 10.13
CA GLY A 225 10.45 14.58 11.32
C GLY A 225 10.03 15.33 12.59
N ASP A 226 9.30 16.45 12.45
CA ASP A 226 8.93 17.33 13.54
C ASP A 226 7.92 16.64 14.46
N GLU A 227 8.41 16.17 15.61
CA GLU A 227 7.60 15.45 16.58
C GLU A 227 6.43 16.28 17.15
N ARG A 228 6.48 17.62 17.05
CA ARG A 228 5.34 18.49 17.43
C ARG A 228 4.10 18.21 16.58
N LEU A 229 4.26 17.67 15.36
CA LEU A 229 3.15 17.27 14.49
C LEU A 229 2.45 15.98 14.94
N LEU A 230 2.98 15.28 15.95
CA LEU A 230 2.30 14.15 16.59
C LEU A 230 1.31 14.60 17.68
N ASP A 231 1.44 15.83 18.16
CA ASP A 231 0.51 16.40 19.11
C ASP A 231 -0.72 16.97 18.39
N TRP A 232 -1.90 16.42 18.67
CA TRP A 232 -3.15 16.83 18.05
C TRP A 232 -3.55 18.30 18.34
N HIS A 233 -2.99 18.94 19.35
CA HIS A 233 -3.18 20.37 19.58
C HIS A 233 -2.44 21.23 18.55
N ASN A 234 -1.32 20.73 18.02
CA ASN A 234 -0.55 21.39 16.97
C ASN A 234 -0.99 20.94 15.57
N ASN A 235 -1.36 19.67 15.45
CA ASN A 235 -1.85 19.05 14.23
C ASN A 235 -3.13 18.25 14.53
N PRO A 236 -4.31 18.82 14.45
CA PRO A 236 -5.57 18.13 14.76
C PRO A 236 -5.78 16.83 13.94
N ARG A 237 -5.21 16.71 12.75
CA ARG A 237 -5.27 15.48 11.94
C ARG A 237 -4.55 14.31 12.60
N SER A 238 -3.55 14.56 13.44
CA SER A 238 -2.86 13.50 14.19
C SER A 238 -3.74 12.85 15.27
N GLY A 239 -4.85 13.52 15.65
CA GLY A 239 -5.89 12.94 16.51
C GLY A 239 -6.80 11.93 15.81
N LEU A 240 -6.70 11.79 14.48
CA LEU A 240 -7.41 10.80 13.66
C LEU A 240 -6.48 9.64 13.30
N PRO A 241 -7.00 8.43 13.04
CA PRO A 241 -6.17 7.35 12.55
C PRO A 241 -5.53 7.73 11.21
N ALA A 242 -4.23 7.54 11.09
CA ALA A 242 -3.49 7.81 9.85
C ALA A 242 -3.50 6.61 8.91
N TRP A 243 -3.38 5.40 9.47
CA TRP A 243 -3.31 4.17 8.72
C TRP A 243 -4.47 3.23 9.04
N LEU A 244 -5.05 2.68 7.98
CA LEU A 244 -5.89 1.49 8.03
C LEU A 244 -5.04 0.29 7.62
N THR A 245 -4.97 -0.73 8.46
CA THR A 245 -4.35 -2.01 8.12
C THR A 245 -5.38 -3.14 8.25
N VAL A 246 -5.46 -4.00 7.25
CA VAL A 246 -6.38 -5.13 7.25
C VAL A 246 -5.64 -6.40 6.90
N ALA A 247 -5.86 -7.46 7.69
CA ALA A 247 -5.50 -8.82 7.35
C ALA A 247 -6.78 -9.62 7.09
N ALA A 248 -6.91 -10.10 5.87
CA ALA A 248 -8.03 -10.94 5.43
C ALA A 248 -7.50 -12.29 4.92
N GLN A 249 -8.23 -13.35 5.22
CA GLN A 249 -7.84 -14.73 4.90
C GLN A 249 -8.82 -15.34 3.91
N LYS A 250 -8.30 -16.08 2.93
CA LYS A 250 -9.09 -17.03 2.17
C LYS A 250 -9.39 -18.24 3.05
N PRO A 251 -10.66 -18.62 3.28
CA PRO A 251 -11.00 -19.84 4.03
C PRO A 251 -10.34 -21.08 3.45
N GLU A 252 -10.17 -22.11 4.30
CA GLU A 252 -9.68 -23.43 3.88
C GLU A 252 -10.70 -24.20 3.06
#